data_9f515665f6e50db0f98caa1d614f7f7b
#
_entry.id   9f515665f6e50db0f98caa1d614f7f7b
#
_cell.length_a   1.000
_cell.length_b   1.000
_cell.length_c   1.000
_cell.angle_alpha   90.00
_cell.angle_beta   90.00
_cell.angle_gamma   90.00
#
_symmetry.space_group_name_H-M   'P 1'
#
loop_
_entity.id
_entity.type
_entity.pdbx_description
1 polymer ?
#
loop_
_entity_poly.entity_id
_entity_poly.type
_entity_poly.pdbx_seq_one_letter_code
_entity_poly.pdbx_strand_id
1 'polypeptide(L)'
;MILNAALSAFGASGFRNPEAITVEFDIEGRSWTHVSFRLSGFGGQVVLPEWLDSIAATHARRSADYAAAFLANRNGKKANPLVESDPDLGRADGLWRTTCFEVFAQLRDGSYAEFNISPSGQWAAYHFSSYREGGGDLDGHVQVIRSEQAGGAFELDAILHWPEWPHIDRIALSAVIEATDGSLSYWALAHPSDKPDFHHPDSFVLELS
;
A
#
# COMPACT_ATOMS: atom_id res chain seq x y z
N MET A 1 -4.14 -16.52 -1.37
CA MET A 1 -4.98 -16.12 -2.53
C MET A 1 -4.34 -14.90 -3.14
N ILE A 2 -4.06 -14.95 -4.44
CA ILE A 2 -3.47 -13.79 -5.14
C ILE A 2 -4.60 -13.06 -5.87
N LEU A 3 -4.72 -11.77 -5.60
CA LEU A 3 -5.63 -10.86 -6.30
C LEU A 3 -4.83 -9.92 -7.17
N ASN A 4 -5.30 -9.70 -8.41
CA ASN A 4 -4.74 -8.69 -9.31
C ASN A 4 -5.81 -7.65 -9.60
N ALA A 5 -5.46 -6.38 -9.46
CA ALA A 5 -6.37 -5.26 -9.68
C ALA A 5 -5.68 -4.15 -10.47
N ALA A 6 -6.48 -3.31 -11.12
CA ALA A 6 -6.03 -2.07 -11.74
C ALA A 6 -6.81 -0.90 -11.16
N LEU A 7 -6.10 0.17 -10.81
CA LEU A 7 -6.72 1.40 -10.32
C LEU A 7 -7.13 2.28 -11.51
N SER A 8 -8.25 2.99 -11.36
CA SER A 8 -8.71 4.00 -12.31
C SER A 8 -8.49 5.41 -11.74
N ALA A 9 -8.18 6.37 -12.60
CA ALA A 9 -8.04 7.76 -12.20
C ALA A 9 -9.40 8.38 -11.90
N PHE A 10 -9.44 9.26 -10.90
CA PHE A 10 -10.62 10.06 -10.58
C PHE A 10 -10.84 11.14 -11.67
N GLY A 11 -12.03 11.13 -12.27
CA GLY A 11 -12.43 12.10 -13.29
C GLY A 11 -11.68 11.97 -14.62
N ALA A 12 -12.09 12.76 -15.60
CA ALA A 12 -11.35 12.93 -16.84
C ALA A 12 -10.27 14.00 -16.65
N SER A 13 -9.26 13.74 -15.82
CA SER A 13 -8.17 14.68 -15.64
C SER A 13 -7.37 14.78 -16.95
N GLY A 14 -7.04 16.00 -17.38
CA GLY A 14 -6.10 16.22 -18.49
C GLY A 14 -4.69 15.75 -18.17
N PHE A 15 -4.45 15.29 -16.95
CA PHE A 15 -3.24 14.66 -16.44
C PHE A 15 -3.24 13.17 -16.82
N ARG A 16 -2.46 12.82 -17.83
CA ARG A 16 -2.39 11.45 -18.38
C ARG A 16 -1.23 10.63 -17.80
N ASN A 17 -0.73 10.96 -16.64
CA ASN A 17 0.40 10.26 -16.04
C ASN A 17 0.12 9.87 -14.58
N PRO A 18 0.26 8.63 -14.22
CA PRO A 18 0.69 7.47 -15.02
C PRO A 18 -0.38 6.94 -15.98
N GLU A 19 0.00 6.10 -16.94
CA GLU A 19 -0.96 5.44 -17.85
C GLU A 19 -1.73 4.33 -17.13
N ALA A 20 -1.07 3.64 -16.19
CA ALA A 20 -1.68 2.56 -15.42
C ALA A 20 -1.04 2.40 -14.03
N ILE A 21 -1.87 2.06 -13.05
CA ILE A 21 -1.46 1.55 -11.74
C ILE A 21 -2.08 0.17 -11.59
N THR A 22 -1.25 -0.86 -11.45
CA THR A 22 -1.69 -2.22 -11.15
C THR A 22 -1.23 -2.63 -9.78
N VAL A 23 -2.02 -3.49 -9.13
CA VAL A 23 -1.74 -3.97 -7.77
C VAL A 23 -1.87 -5.49 -7.75
N GLU A 24 -0.85 -6.15 -7.24
CA GLU A 24 -0.91 -7.55 -6.84
C GLU A 24 -0.98 -7.62 -5.31
N PHE A 25 -1.93 -8.41 -4.82
CA PHE A 25 -2.18 -8.53 -3.40
C PHE A 25 -2.25 -10.00 -3.02
N ASP A 26 -1.32 -10.49 -2.19
CA ASP A 26 -1.26 -11.88 -1.77
C ASP A 26 -1.70 -12.04 -0.31
N ILE A 27 -2.91 -12.61 -0.12
CA ILE A 27 -3.52 -12.86 1.17
C ILE A 27 -3.35 -14.32 1.53
N GLU A 28 -2.49 -14.60 2.49
CA GLU A 28 -2.22 -15.96 2.94
C GLU A 28 -3.04 -16.39 4.18
N GLY A 29 -4.02 -15.61 4.63
CA GLY A 29 -4.85 -15.91 5.81
C GLY A 29 -4.05 -15.86 7.13
N ARG A 30 -3.00 -15.03 7.18
CA ARG A 30 -2.10 -14.83 8.32
C ARG A 30 -2.24 -13.41 8.85
N SER A 31 -1.54 -13.09 9.94
CA SER A 31 -1.43 -11.73 10.48
C SER A 31 -0.62 -10.76 9.60
N TRP A 32 -0.27 -11.16 8.39
CA TRP A 32 0.44 -10.34 7.41
C TRP A 32 -0.01 -10.65 5.99
N THR A 33 0.19 -9.68 5.09
CA THR A 33 -0.07 -9.81 3.66
C THR A 33 0.99 -9.08 2.85
N HIS A 34 1.24 -9.53 1.64
CA HIS A 34 2.12 -8.87 0.70
C HIS A 34 1.30 -8.07 -0.29
N VAL A 35 1.75 -6.85 -0.60
CA VAL A 35 1.19 -6.00 -1.64
C VAL A 35 2.31 -5.50 -2.56
N SER A 36 2.06 -5.53 -3.86
CA SER A 36 2.93 -4.98 -4.90
C SER A 36 2.17 -3.97 -5.73
N PHE A 37 2.63 -2.73 -5.77
CA PHE A 37 2.11 -1.68 -6.65
C PHE A 37 3.07 -1.49 -7.82
N ARG A 38 2.53 -1.40 -9.03
CA ARG A 38 3.28 -1.08 -10.23
C ARG A 38 2.67 0.11 -10.95
N LEU A 39 3.47 1.15 -11.10
CA LEU A 39 3.15 2.37 -11.80
C LEU A 39 3.86 2.37 -13.16
N SER A 40 3.15 2.57 -14.25
CA SER A 40 3.71 2.56 -15.61
C SER A 40 3.28 3.77 -16.44
N GLY A 41 4.07 4.10 -17.47
CA GLY A 41 3.72 5.17 -18.41
C GLY A 41 3.81 6.59 -17.85
N PHE A 42 4.62 6.83 -16.81
CA PHE A 42 4.68 8.17 -16.16
C PHE A 42 5.74 9.11 -16.75
N GLY A 43 6.64 8.65 -17.62
CA GLY A 43 7.53 9.47 -18.42
C GLY A 43 8.42 10.48 -17.65
N GLY A 44 8.68 10.24 -16.35
CA GLY A 44 9.42 11.17 -15.48
C GLY A 44 8.62 12.38 -14.99
N GLN A 45 7.31 12.41 -15.17
CA GLN A 45 6.43 13.50 -14.72
C GLN A 45 5.82 13.28 -13.33
N VAL A 46 6.13 12.16 -12.69
CA VAL A 46 5.68 11.83 -11.33
C VAL A 46 6.80 12.09 -10.34
N VAL A 47 6.47 12.69 -9.21
CA VAL A 47 7.37 12.83 -8.07
C VAL A 47 7.37 11.53 -7.28
N LEU A 48 8.51 10.85 -7.27
CA LEU A 48 8.75 9.69 -6.43
C LEU A 48 9.67 10.12 -5.28
N PRO A 49 9.15 10.25 -4.05
CA PRO A 49 9.99 10.56 -2.88
C PRO A 49 11.20 9.63 -2.79
N GLU A 50 12.37 10.21 -2.58
CA GLU A 50 13.62 9.45 -2.52
C GLU A 50 13.63 8.47 -1.35
N TRP A 51 14.18 7.30 -1.59
CA TRP A 51 14.37 6.28 -0.56
C TRP A 51 15.32 6.79 0.52
N LEU A 52 14.89 6.81 1.77
CA LEU A 52 15.70 7.32 2.87
C LEU A 52 16.83 6.33 3.22
N ASP A 53 18.07 6.78 3.19
CA ASP A 53 19.25 5.95 3.49
C ASP A 53 19.20 5.28 4.86
N SER A 54 18.62 5.94 5.87
CA SER A 54 18.42 5.39 7.21
C SER A 54 17.48 4.17 7.22
N ILE A 55 16.52 4.15 6.30
CA ILE A 55 15.59 3.04 6.09
C ILE A 55 16.24 2.01 5.16
N ALA A 56 16.91 2.45 4.09
CA ALA A 56 17.55 1.59 3.08
C ALA A 56 18.55 0.57 3.68
N ALA A 57 19.42 1.00 4.59
CA ALA A 57 20.41 0.13 5.20
C ALA A 57 19.77 -1.00 6.04
N THR A 58 18.62 -0.75 6.64
CA THR A 58 17.85 -1.73 7.40
C THR A 58 17.06 -2.65 6.47
N HIS A 59 16.45 -2.08 5.42
CA HIS A 59 15.66 -2.85 4.45
C HIS A 59 16.52 -3.77 3.57
N ALA A 60 17.72 -3.37 3.18
CA ALA A 60 18.62 -4.21 2.37
C ALA A 60 18.96 -5.54 3.05
N ARG A 61 19.17 -5.54 4.37
CA ARG A 61 19.37 -6.78 5.14
C ARG A 61 18.09 -7.64 5.20
N ARG A 62 16.95 -7.00 5.36
CA ARG A 62 15.64 -7.66 5.49
C ARG A 62 15.10 -8.18 4.16
N SER A 63 15.37 -7.51 3.05
CA SER A 63 14.96 -7.99 1.71
C SER A 63 15.54 -9.37 1.39
N ALA A 64 16.80 -9.65 1.81
CA ALA A 64 17.39 -10.96 1.64
C ALA A 64 16.72 -12.02 2.55
N ASP A 65 16.44 -11.67 3.81
CA ASP A 65 15.77 -12.57 4.76
C ASP A 65 14.30 -12.79 4.37
N TYR A 66 13.62 -11.73 3.87
CA TYR A 66 12.27 -11.85 3.35
C TYR A 66 12.21 -12.71 2.10
N ALA A 67 13.07 -12.47 1.11
CA ALA A 67 13.09 -13.28 -0.11
C ALA A 67 13.32 -14.78 0.22
N ALA A 68 14.19 -15.07 1.19
CA ALA A 68 14.40 -16.43 1.69
C ALA A 68 13.15 -16.99 2.39
N ALA A 69 12.49 -16.19 3.24
CA ALA A 69 11.27 -16.57 3.95
C ALA A 69 10.07 -16.75 3.00
N PHE A 70 9.91 -15.84 2.02
CA PHE A 70 8.88 -15.91 0.99
C PHE A 70 9.04 -17.18 0.13
N LEU A 71 10.25 -17.46 -0.36
CA LEU A 71 10.56 -18.68 -1.11
C LEU A 71 10.35 -19.93 -0.26
N ALA A 72 10.71 -19.90 1.03
CA ALA A 72 10.48 -21.00 1.95
C ALA A 72 8.99 -21.28 2.15
N ASN A 73 8.17 -20.24 2.27
CA ASN A 73 6.71 -20.34 2.41
C ASN A 73 6.04 -20.93 1.15
N ARG A 74 6.44 -20.51 -0.04
CA ARG A 74 5.99 -21.11 -1.31
C ARG A 74 6.35 -22.59 -1.42
N ASN A 75 7.42 -23.03 -0.75
CA ASN A 75 7.87 -24.42 -0.70
C ASN A 75 7.31 -25.20 0.52
N GLY A 76 6.29 -24.68 1.20
CA GLY A 76 5.62 -25.34 2.34
C GLY A 76 6.38 -25.30 3.66
N LYS A 77 7.48 -24.55 3.75
CA LYS A 77 8.22 -24.32 5.00
C LYS A 77 7.67 -23.07 5.67
N LYS A 78 7.17 -23.21 6.91
CA LYS A 78 6.70 -22.05 7.70
C LYS A 78 7.89 -21.20 8.13
N ALA A 79 8.15 -20.10 7.44
CA ALA A 79 9.10 -19.07 7.87
C ALA A 79 8.35 -17.78 8.16
N ASN A 80 8.69 -17.10 9.26
CA ASN A 80 8.17 -15.77 9.55
C ASN A 80 9.01 -14.75 8.77
N PRO A 81 8.45 -13.96 7.84
CA PRO A 81 9.21 -12.97 7.11
C PRO A 81 9.58 -11.73 7.96
N LEU A 82 9.00 -11.60 9.16
CA LEU A 82 9.28 -10.49 10.04
C LEU A 82 10.52 -10.82 10.89
N VAL A 83 11.62 -10.20 10.57
CA VAL A 83 12.79 -10.15 11.46
C VAL A 83 12.50 -9.09 12.53
N GLU A 84 12.86 -9.38 13.80
CA GLU A 84 12.75 -8.42 14.90
C GLU A 84 13.33 -7.07 14.50
N SER A 85 12.49 -6.06 14.47
CA SER A 85 12.82 -4.71 14.00
C SER A 85 12.13 -3.69 14.89
N ASP A 86 12.73 -2.52 14.96
CA ASP A 86 12.01 -1.34 15.46
C ASP A 86 10.69 -1.20 14.69
N PRO A 87 9.54 -1.41 15.34
CA PRO A 87 8.25 -1.39 14.65
C PRO A 87 7.92 0.01 14.10
N ASP A 88 8.56 1.07 14.64
CA ASP A 88 8.32 2.45 14.23
C ASP A 88 9.31 2.92 13.17
N LEU A 89 10.24 2.08 12.72
CA LEU A 89 11.20 2.49 11.69
C LEU A 89 10.50 2.93 10.40
N GLY A 90 10.67 4.18 10.05
CA GLY A 90 10.06 4.78 8.86
C GLY A 90 8.61 5.23 9.05
N ARG A 91 8.03 5.14 10.25
CA ARG A 91 6.71 5.68 10.50
C ARG A 91 6.69 7.19 10.33
N ALA A 92 5.73 7.71 9.56
CA ALA A 92 5.54 9.14 9.34
C ALA A 92 4.08 9.44 8.93
N ASP A 93 3.52 10.51 9.48
CA ASP A 93 2.17 10.95 9.16
C ASP A 93 2.10 11.82 7.90
N GLY A 94 0.91 11.89 7.29
CA GLY A 94 0.62 12.82 6.21
C GLY A 94 1.21 12.41 4.86
N LEU A 95 1.53 11.15 4.65
CA LEU A 95 2.13 10.63 3.42
C LEU A 95 1.25 10.83 2.19
N TRP A 96 -0.08 10.88 2.36
CA TRP A 96 -1.06 11.15 1.28
C TRP A 96 -0.99 12.56 0.66
N ARG A 97 -0.12 13.45 1.17
CA ARG A 97 0.10 14.79 0.62
C ARG A 97 1.04 14.81 -0.58
N THR A 98 1.66 13.69 -0.89
CA THR A 98 2.58 13.47 -2.00
C THR A 98 2.29 12.09 -2.60
N THR A 99 3.17 11.55 -3.44
CA THR A 99 2.98 10.19 -3.98
C THR A 99 2.96 9.18 -2.85
N CYS A 100 1.80 8.50 -2.71
CA CYS A 100 1.51 7.53 -1.66
C CYS A 100 0.60 6.42 -2.22
N PHE A 101 0.86 5.19 -1.83
CA PHE A 101 0.02 4.03 -2.13
C PHE A 101 -0.71 3.61 -0.86
N GLU A 102 -1.99 3.26 -0.99
CA GLU A 102 -2.85 3.04 0.17
C GLU A 102 -3.61 1.72 0.08
N VAL A 103 -3.70 1.03 1.20
CA VAL A 103 -4.51 -0.17 1.38
C VAL A 103 -5.49 0.06 2.52
N PHE A 104 -6.77 -0.11 2.25
CA PHE A 104 -7.82 -0.08 3.27
C PHE A 104 -8.36 -1.49 3.45
N ALA A 105 -8.44 -1.95 4.69
CA ALA A 105 -8.86 -3.30 5.04
C ALA A 105 -10.02 -3.22 6.04
N GLN A 106 -11.22 -3.65 5.63
CA GLN A 106 -12.44 -3.54 6.40
C GLN A 106 -12.81 -4.87 7.08
N LEU A 107 -13.19 -4.79 8.34
CA LEU A 107 -13.77 -5.88 9.11
C LEU A 107 -15.30 -5.94 8.92
N ARG A 108 -15.90 -7.06 9.28
CA ARG A 108 -17.35 -7.28 9.16
C ARG A 108 -18.22 -6.33 9.99
N ASP A 109 -17.68 -5.75 11.05
CA ASP A 109 -18.37 -4.76 11.88
C ASP A 109 -18.35 -3.34 11.30
N GLY A 110 -17.68 -3.15 10.14
CA GLY A 110 -17.55 -1.89 9.46
C GLY A 110 -16.35 -1.04 9.89
N SER A 111 -15.64 -1.42 10.94
CA SER A 111 -14.34 -0.82 11.28
C SER A 111 -13.30 -1.18 10.24
N TYR A 112 -12.25 -0.36 10.09
CA TYR A 112 -11.23 -0.61 9.08
C TYR A 112 -9.86 -0.07 9.47
N ALA A 113 -8.84 -0.63 8.87
CA ALA A 113 -7.47 -0.12 8.88
C ALA A 113 -7.15 0.58 7.56
N GLU A 114 -6.29 1.60 7.63
CA GLU A 114 -5.67 2.29 6.51
C GLU A 114 -4.17 2.15 6.63
N PHE A 115 -3.51 1.68 5.57
CA PHE A 115 -2.06 1.62 5.46
C PHE A 115 -1.60 2.54 4.34
N ASN A 116 -0.74 3.48 4.68
CA ASN A 116 -0.11 4.43 3.76
C ASN A 116 1.34 4.06 3.53
N ILE A 117 1.78 3.98 2.28
CA ILE A 117 3.08 3.49 1.88
C ILE A 117 3.71 4.46 0.89
N SER A 118 4.80 5.10 1.30
CA SER A 118 5.53 6.05 0.45
C SER A 118 6.66 5.36 -0.34
N PRO A 119 6.97 5.82 -1.56
CA PRO A 119 8.19 5.45 -2.27
C PRO A 119 9.48 5.68 -1.47
N SER A 120 9.49 6.60 -0.51
CA SER A 120 10.62 6.85 0.39
C SER A 120 10.94 5.72 1.36
N GLY A 121 10.09 4.70 1.44
CA GLY A 121 10.13 3.64 2.45
C GLY A 121 9.40 4.01 3.75
N GLN A 122 8.92 5.24 3.88
CA GLN A 122 8.09 5.66 5.02
C GLN A 122 6.69 5.08 4.91
N TRP A 123 6.05 4.91 6.05
CA TRP A 123 4.71 4.33 6.15
C TRP A 123 3.93 4.91 7.32
N ALA A 124 2.60 4.75 7.26
CA ALA A 124 1.70 4.97 8.39
C ALA A 124 0.60 3.91 8.38
N ALA A 125 0.03 3.65 9.55
CA ALA A 125 -1.14 2.80 9.68
C ALA A 125 -2.10 3.37 10.73
N TYR A 126 -3.39 3.41 10.36
CA TYR A 126 -4.45 4.02 11.18
C TYR A 126 -5.63 3.05 11.33
N HIS A 127 -6.33 3.18 12.44
CA HIS A 127 -7.58 2.46 12.70
C HIS A 127 -8.76 3.41 12.75
N PHE A 128 -9.86 3.04 12.11
CA PHE A 128 -11.12 3.76 12.09
C PHE A 128 -12.25 2.85 12.59
N SER A 129 -13.07 3.36 13.51
CA SER A 129 -14.25 2.66 14.01
C SER A 129 -15.42 2.69 13.04
N SER A 130 -15.49 3.73 12.20
CA SER A 130 -16.47 3.92 11.11
C SER A 130 -15.94 4.94 10.11
N TYR A 131 -16.77 5.33 9.13
CA TYR A 131 -16.37 6.29 8.11
C TYR A 131 -15.76 7.57 8.70
N ARG A 132 -14.43 7.71 8.57
CA ARG A 132 -13.58 8.82 9.07
C ARG A 132 -13.68 9.07 10.58
N GLU A 133 -14.17 8.13 11.36
CA GLU A 133 -14.22 8.22 12.81
C GLU A 133 -13.13 7.38 13.47
N GLY A 134 -12.46 7.94 14.44
CA GLY A 134 -11.33 7.31 15.11
C GLY A 134 -10.02 7.91 14.63
N GLY A 135 -9.43 7.36 13.59
CA GLY A 135 -8.18 7.86 13.00
C GLY A 135 -6.97 7.78 13.95
N GLY A 136 -6.99 6.85 14.90
CA GLY A 136 -5.88 6.59 15.81
C GLY A 136 -4.85 5.66 15.20
N ASP A 137 -3.68 5.56 15.83
CA ASP A 137 -2.62 4.65 15.44
C ASP A 137 -3.11 3.20 15.48
N LEU A 138 -2.85 2.45 14.41
CA LEU A 138 -3.10 1.03 14.35
C LEU A 138 -1.97 0.26 15.07
N ASP A 139 -2.33 -0.77 15.84
CA ASP A 139 -1.38 -1.79 16.29
C ASP A 139 -1.02 -2.71 15.10
N GLY A 140 -0.27 -2.15 14.19
CA GLY A 140 0.14 -2.75 12.94
C GLY A 140 1.42 -2.11 12.43
N HIS A 141 2.02 -2.71 11.39
CA HIS A 141 3.29 -2.24 10.87
C HIS A 141 3.42 -2.55 9.39
N VAL A 142 4.18 -1.71 8.69
CA VAL A 142 4.49 -1.88 7.28
C VAL A 142 6.00 -2.03 7.11
N GLN A 143 6.39 -3.04 6.36
CA GLN A 143 7.76 -3.19 5.89
C GLN A 143 7.78 -2.99 4.37
N VAL A 144 8.31 -1.87 3.91
CA VAL A 144 8.58 -1.67 2.48
C VAL A 144 9.82 -2.47 2.11
N ILE A 145 9.70 -3.38 1.14
CA ILE A 145 10.78 -4.32 0.78
C ILE A 145 11.53 -3.82 -0.44
N ARG A 146 10.79 -3.23 -1.37
CA ARG A 146 11.32 -2.70 -2.63
C ARG A 146 10.61 -1.41 -2.97
N SER A 147 11.38 -0.44 -3.40
CA SER A 147 10.90 0.82 -3.99
C SER A 147 11.91 1.22 -5.06
N GLU A 148 11.62 0.88 -6.30
CA GLU A 148 12.59 1.07 -7.39
C GLU A 148 11.93 1.44 -8.71
N GLN A 149 12.68 2.20 -9.50
CA GLN A 149 12.30 2.53 -10.87
C GLN A 149 13.17 1.71 -11.85
N ALA A 150 12.53 0.88 -12.66
CA ALA A 150 13.21 0.07 -13.66
C ALA A 150 12.34 -0.07 -14.93
N GLY A 151 12.98 -0.02 -16.11
CA GLY A 151 12.32 -0.31 -17.39
C GLY A 151 11.15 0.62 -17.73
N GLY A 152 11.13 1.87 -17.22
CA GLY A 152 10.03 2.83 -17.44
C GLY A 152 8.80 2.60 -16.54
N ALA A 153 8.92 1.74 -15.56
CA ALA A 153 7.93 1.52 -14.52
C ALA A 153 8.54 1.78 -13.13
N PHE A 154 7.70 2.08 -12.16
CA PHE A 154 8.06 2.10 -10.75
C PHE A 154 7.35 0.93 -10.06
N GLU A 155 8.05 0.23 -9.18
CA GLU A 155 7.53 -0.89 -8.41
C GLU A 155 7.79 -0.64 -6.92
N LEU A 156 6.75 -0.88 -6.11
CA LEU A 156 6.80 -0.82 -4.66
C LEU A 156 6.20 -2.11 -4.09
N ASP A 157 7.02 -2.84 -3.33
CA ASP A 157 6.60 -4.04 -2.63
C ASP A 157 6.64 -3.80 -1.13
N ALA A 158 5.59 -4.19 -0.44
CA ALA A 158 5.49 -4.07 1.00
C ALA A 158 4.82 -5.28 1.65
N ILE A 159 5.17 -5.53 2.91
CA ILE A 159 4.45 -6.43 3.80
C ILE A 159 3.68 -5.57 4.79
N LEU A 160 2.39 -5.81 4.88
CA LEU A 160 1.49 -5.20 5.84
C LEU A 160 1.25 -6.22 6.96
N HIS A 161 1.58 -5.86 8.18
CA HIS A 161 1.35 -6.68 9.35
C HIS A 161 0.23 -6.10 10.21
N TRP A 162 -0.80 -6.89 10.45
CA TRP A 162 -1.92 -6.58 11.31
C TRP A 162 -2.56 -7.87 11.82
N PRO A 163 -2.74 -8.06 13.13
CA PRO A 163 -3.32 -9.29 13.68
C PRO A 163 -4.70 -9.64 13.13
N GLU A 164 -5.49 -8.62 12.73
CA GLU A 164 -6.86 -8.80 12.23
C GLU A 164 -6.95 -9.22 10.75
N TRP A 165 -5.82 -9.34 10.01
CA TRP A 165 -5.84 -9.79 8.61
C TRP A 165 -6.71 -11.03 8.35
N PRO A 166 -6.74 -12.06 9.21
CA PRO A 166 -7.59 -13.23 8.98
C PRO A 166 -9.11 -12.95 9.07
N HIS A 167 -9.50 -11.79 9.57
CA HIS A 167 -10.88 -11.40 9.81
C HIS A 167 -11.40 -10.33 8.84
N ILE A 168 -10.58 -9.95 7.86
CA ILE A 168 -10.94 -8.95 6.86
C ILE A 168 -12.06 -9.48 5.95
N ASP A 169 -13.02 -8.63 5.69
CA ASP A 169 -14.17 -8.89 4.81
C ASP A 169 -13.97 -8.28 3.42
N ARG A 170 -13.48 -7.02 3.38
CA ARG A 170 -13.33 -6.25 2.16
C ARG A 170 -12.05 -5.44 2.15
N ILE A 171 -11.58 -5.12 0.92
CA ILE A 171 -10.42 -4.26 0.68
C ILE A 171 -10.78 -3.14 -0.29
N ALA A 172 -10.23 -1.93 -0.04
CA ALA A 172 -10.09 -0.89 -1.01
C ALA A 172 -8.59 -0.61 -1.25
N LEU A 173 -8.24 -0.29 -2.49
CA LEU A 173 -6.88 0.07 -2.90
C LEU A 173 -6.92 1.42 -3.58
N SER A 174 -5.96 2.28 -3.25
CA SER A 174 -5.84 3.60 -3.83
C SER A 174 -4.40 4.06 -3.96
N ALA A 175 -4.21 5.17 -4.65
CA ALA A 175 -2.96 5.89 -4.72
C ALA A 175 -3.20 7.38 -4.94
N VAL A 176 -2.39 8.19 -4.28
CA VAL A 176 -2.20 9.61 -4.60
C VAL A 176 -0.90 9.71 -5.39
N ILE A 177 -0.92 10.37 -6.52
CA ILE A 177 0.25 10.56 -7.38
C ILE A 177 0.50 12.05 -7.57
N GLU A 178 1.65 12.52 -7.13
CA GLU A 178 2.10 13.90 -7.32
C GLU A 178 2.87 14.02 -8.64
N ALA A 179 2.49 15.02 -9.44
CA ALA A 179 3.21 15.39 -10.64
C ALA A 179 4.31 16.40 -10.36
N THR A 180 5.27 16.51 -11.28
CA THR A 180 6.39 17.47 -11.18
C THR A 180 5.97 18.95 -11.20
N ASP A 181 4.74 19.25 -11.59
CA ASP A 181 4.13 20.59 -11.50
C ASP A 181 3.41 20.84 -10.17
N GLY A 182 3.43 19.86 -9.24
CA GLY A 182 2.78 19.91 -7.94
C GLY A 182 1.29 19.54 -7.95
N SER A 183 0.72 19.18 -9.10
CA SER A 183 -0.65 18.69 -9.15
C SER A 183 -0.76 17.25 -8.60
N LEU A 184 -1.91 16.94 -8.00
CA LEU A 184 -2.19 15.60 -7.50
C LEU A 184 -3.25 14.93 -8.38
N SER A 185 -3.04 13.64 -8.65
CA SER A 185 -4.05 12.76 -9.22
C SER A 185 -4.39 11.64 -8.23
N TYR A 186 -5.66 11.21 -8.25
CA TYR A 186 -6.21 10.26 -7.31
C TYR A 186 -6.65 9.01 -8.06
N TRP A 187 -6.20 7.85 -7.62
CA TRP A 187 -6.41 6.56 -8.26
C TRP A 187 -7.02 5.58 -7.26
N ALA A 188 -8.04 4.85 -7.65
CA ALA A 188 -8.68 3.87 -6.78
C ALA A 188 -9.34 2.74 -7.58
N LEU A 189 -9.73 1.67 -6.89
CA LEU A 189 -10.56 0.62 -7.46
C LEU A 189 -11.96 1.14 -7.82
N ALA A 190 -12.49 2.06 -7.00
CA ALA A 190 -13.78 2.71 -7.22
C ALA A 190 -13.77 4.15 -6.74
N HIS A 191 -14.57 4.99 -7.41
CA HIS A 191 -14.79 6.39 -7.08
C HIS A 191 -16.28 6.64 -6.86
N PRO A 192 -16.81 6.34 -5.66
CA PRO A 192 -18.26 6.37 -5.41
C PRO A 192 -18.85 7.77 -5.21
N SER A 193 -18.01 8.80 -5.07
CA SER A 193 -18.46 10.17 -4.83
C SER A 193 -17.99 11.14 -5.91
N ASP A 194 -18.49 12.38 -5.90
CA ASP A 194 -18.17 13.45 -6.84
C ASP A 194 -16.79 14.12 -6.58
N LYS A 195 -16.09 13.67 -5.53
CA LYS A 195 -14.72 14.07 -5.17
C LYS A 195 -13.93 12.83 -4.75
N PRO A 196 -12.59 12.89 -4.78
CA PRO A 196 -11.77 11.79 -4.28
C PRO A 196 -12.08 11.51 -2.81
N ASP A 197 -12.53 10.29 -2.51
CA ASP A 197 -12.84 9.85 -1.15
C ASP A 197 -12.61 8.35 -0.98
N PHE A 198 -11.40 7.98 -0.61
CA PHE A 198 -11.00 6.59 -0.47
C PHE A 198 -11.59 5.90 0.77
N HIS A 199 -12.05 6.68 1.76
CA HIS A 199 -12.72 6.15 2.96
C HIS A 199 -14.20 5.81 2.73
N HIS A 200 -14.78 6.22 1.58
CA HIS A 200 -16.20 5.96 1.34
C HIS A 200 -16.51 4.45 1.43
N PRO A 201 -17.60 4.04 2.11
CA PRO A 201 -17.91 2.61 2.28
C PRO A 201 -17.99 1.83 0.96
N ASP A 202 -18.49 2.46 -0.11
CA ASP A 202 -18.58 1.84 -1.43
C ASP A 202 -17.23 1.79 -2.19
N SER A 203 -16.13 2.29 -1.60
CA SER A 203 -14.77 2.10 -2.14
C SER A 203 -14.23 0.70 -1.87
N PHE A 204 -14.77 -0.02 -0.87
CA PHE A 204 -14.35 -1.37 -0.47
C PHE A 204 -14.98 -2.43 -1.39
N VAL A 205 -14.47 -2.55 -2.61
CA VAL A 205 -15.08 -3.37 -3.68
C VAL A 205 -14.48 -4.77 -3.83
N LEU A 206 -13.30 -5.06 -3.22
CA LEU A 206 -12.73 -6.39 -3.23
C LEU A 206 -13.23 -7.17 -2.01
N GLU A 207 -14.07 -8.16 -2.23
CA GLU A 207 -14.57 -9.06 -1.20
C GLU A 207 -13.62 -10.24 -1.00
N LEU A 208 -13.33 -10.56 0.27
CA LEU A 208 -12.51 -11.70 0.67
C LEU A 208 -13.43 -12.76 1.27
N SER A 209 -14.05 -13.56 0.42
CA SER A 209 -14.95 -14.66 0.82
C SER A 209 -14.26 -16.02 0.81
#